data_6a49454676fb267cded489bc310f5b2a
#
_entry.id   6a49454676fb267cded489bc310f5b2a
#
_cell.length_a   1.000
_cell.length_b   1.000
_cell.length_c   1.000
_cell.angle_alpha   90.00
_cell.angle_beta   90.00
_cell.angle_gamma   90.00
#
_symmetry.space_group_name_H-M   'P 1'
#
loop_
_entity.id
_entity.type
_entity.pdbx_description
1 polymer ?
#
loop_
_entity_poly.entity_id
_entity_poly.type
_entity_poly.pdbx_seq_one_letter_code
_entity_poly.pdbx_strand_id
1 'polypeptide(L)'
;MKIFNLLKFTPLLSIALLLSCGGSGQNDSSASEAPEKSRVRVEEVRLVPVDQISTFTATVQADKVNNIAPAMGGRIREIYVDVGAYVKKGQTLVAMDAATYSQQETQVATLRRDFERYQELYEVGGISKQQLDQAKTQLDVAETAMGNLGENTRLVSPLSGVVTARNYDPGDVAMQLPILTIESMNPVKVMLNVSERYYSDVKVGMPVEVEADALGDEIFEGKISLIYPTIDPVSHTFTVEVAVPNSNQKLRPGMYSRARMNFGSNDRPLLSDRAVLKQVGSNDRYVFVEENGKAVYTLVQLGARIGDKYEILTGLNAGDKVIIHGNSNLIDGAEVEV
;
A
#
# COMPACT_ATOMS: atom_id res chain seq x y z
N MET A 1 -46.04 36.72 -4.94
CA MET A 1 -47.40 36.76 -5.51
C MET A 1 -48.28 35.83 -4.69
N LYS A 2 -49.18 36.45 -3.93
CA LYS A 2 -50.51 36.02 -3.42
C LYS A 2 -50.51 34.77 -2.51
N ILE A 3 -50.97 34.77 -1.31
CA ILE A 3 -52.08 35.37 -0.55
C ILE A 3 -52.69 34.25 0.30
N PHE A 4 -52.70 34.48 1.65
CA PHE A 4 -53.85 34.52 2.56
C PHE A 4 -54.71 33.25 2.79
N ASN A 5 -54.88 32.82 4.05
CA ASN A 5 -55.97 33.07 5.00
C ASN A 5 -55.80 32.08 6.20
N LEU A 6 -55.66 32.44 7.42
CA LEU A 6 -56.55 33.12 8.43
C LEU A 6 -57.92 32.42 8.60
N LEU A 7 -58.10 31.66 9.72
CA LEU A 7 -59.33 31.69 10.47
C LEU A 7 -59.17 31.30 11.94
N LYS A 8 -59.58 32.20 12.80
CA LYS A 8 -59.76 32.13 14.26
C LYS A 8 -61.03 31.34 14.61
N PHE A 9 -61.09 30.70 15.79
CA PHE A 9 -62.25 30.80 16.66
C PHE A 9 -61.96 30.21 18.06
N THR A 10 -62.18 30.99 19.11
CA THR A 10 -62.40 30.71 20.51
C THR A 10 -63.89 30.88 20.78
N PRO A 11 -64.46 30.77 22.02
CA PRO A 11 -64.25 29.94 23.22
C PRO A 11 -65.57 29.30 23.73
N LEU A 12 -65.58 28.55 24.87
CA LEU A 12 -66.63 28.54 25.91
C LEU A 12 -66.30 27.55 27.02
N LEU A 13 -65.95 27.97 28.13
CA LEU A 13 -66.48 28.15 29.50
C LEU A 13 -67.60 27.17 29.88
N SER A 14 -67.38 26.33 30.90
CA SER A 14 -68.38 25.91 31.86
C SER A 14 -67.75 25.39 33.17
N ILE A 15 -68.08 26.08 34.21
CA ILE A 15 -67.83 25.85 35.62
C ILE A 15 -68.82 24.83 36.14
N ALA A 16 -68.40 23.88 37.02
CA ALA A 16 -69.24 23.26 38.05
C ALA A 16 -68.41 22.84 39.23
N LEU A 17 -68.60 23.56 40.32
CA LEU A 17 -68.24 23.20 41.70
C LEU A 17 -69.17 22.10 42.20
N LEU A 18 -68.64 21.12 42.94
CA LEU A 18 -69.33 20.53 44.12
C LEU A 18 -68.32 20.07 45.15
N LEU A 19 -68.46 20.64 46.32
CA LEU A 19 -67.85 20.26 47.55
C LEU A 19 -68.42 18.90 48.04
N SER A 20 -67.55 18.05 48.64
CA SER A 20 -67.96 17.19 49.73
C SER A 20 -66.77 16.90 50.66
N CYS A 21 -66.97 17.20 51.88
CA CYS A 21 -66.16 16.92 53.09
C CYS A 21 -66.16 15.44 53.49
N GLY A 22 -65.06 15.01 54.06
CA GLY A 22 -65.17 13.97 55.12
C GLY A 22 -64.01 12.99 55.23
N GLY A 23 -63.23 13.15 56.28
CA GLY A 23 -62.91 12.02 57.14
C GLY A 23 -61.49 11.43 57.09
N SER A 24 -60.81 11.78 58.17
CA SER A 24 -59.90 10.91 58.98
C SER A 24 -58.62 10.33 58.39
N GLY A 25 -57.60 10.71 59.04
CA GLY A 25 -56.21 10.32 58.92
C GLY A 25 -55.87 8.86 58.82
N GLN A 26 -54.85 8.67 58.01
CA GLN A 26 -53.99 7.53 58.24
C GLN A 26 -52.54 8.00 57.82
N ASN A 27 -51.72 7.96 58.90
CA ASN A 27 -50.29 8.07 58.77
C ASN A 27 -49.79 6.91 57.86
N ASP A 28 -49.54 7.16 56.61
CA ASP A 28 -48.63 6.33 55.86
C ASP A 28 -47.23 6.88 56.03
N SER A 29 -46.54 6.23 56.96
CA SER A 29 -45.09 6.25 56.97
C SER A 29 -44.59 5.72 55.64
N SER A 30 -44.25 6.61 54.79
CA SER A 30 -43.40 6.27 53.67
C SER A 30 -42.07 5.73 54.19
N ALA A 31 -42.00 4.41 54.33
CA ALA A 31 -40.75 3.72 54.45
C ALA A 31 -39.93 4.15 53.27
N SER A 32 -38.86 4.87 53.50
CA SER A 32 -37.77 5.05 52.55
C SER A 32 -37.29 3.64 52.20
N GLU A 33 -37.78 3.10 51.08
CA GLU A 33 -37.15 1.94 50.46
C GLU A 33 -35.69 2.29 50.26
N ALA A 34 -34.82 1.61 50.99
CA ALA A 34 -33.40 1.67 50.73
C ALA A 34 -33.20 1.36 49.24
N PRO A 35 -32.36 2.09 48.50
CA PRO A 35 -32.17 1.88 47.09
C PRO A 35 -31.80 0.41 46.88
N GLU A 36 -32.64 -0.28 46.10
CA GLU A 36 -32.45 -1.70 45.79
C GLU A 36 -31.12 -1.81 45.03
N LYS A 37 -30.16 -2.54 45.62
CA LYS A 37 -28.83 -2.71 44.98
C LYS A 37 -29.00 -3.42 43.67
N SER A 38 -28.50 -2.81 42.61
CA SER A 38 -28.53 -3.40 41.26
C SER A 38 -27.57 -4.58 41.23
N ARG A 39 -28.07 -5.77 40.88
CA ARG A 39 -27.22 -6.95 40.68
C ARG A 39 -26.46 -6.80 39.39
N VAL A 40 -25.13 -6.91 39.47
CA VAL A 40 -24.24 -6.74 38.32
C VAL A 40 -23.26 -7.91 38.21
N ARG A 41 -22.72 -8.12 37.04
CA ARG A 41 -21.57 -8.99 36.85
C ARG A 41 -20.38 -8.14 36.42
N VAL A 42 -19.24 -8.38 37.07
CA VAL A 42 -17.98 -7.68 36.77
C VAL A 42 -16.98 -8.59 36.08
N GLU A 43 -16.10 -7.99 35.26
CA GLU A 43 -14.91 -8.60 34.71
C GLU A 43 -13.69 -7.78 35.13
N GLU A 44 -12.67 -8.45 35.64
CA GLU A 44 -11.41 -7.80 35.99
C GLU A 44 -10.60 -7.45 34.76
N VAL A 45 -10.19 -6.21 34.63
CA VAL A 45 -9.38 -5.71 33.54
C VAL A 45 -7.98 -6.32 33.59
N ARG A 46 -7.62 -7.05 32.52
CA ARG A 46 -6.28 -7.62 32.33
C ARG A 46 -5.61 -7.02 31.12
N LEU A 47 -4.33 -6.71 31.27
CA LEU A 47 -3.51 -6.31 30.13
C LEU A 47 -3.15 -7.56 29.33
N VAL A 48 -3.36 -7.48 28.04
CA VAL A 48 -2.97 -8.52 27.09
C VAL A 48 -2.19 -7.89 25.95
N PRO A 49 -1.22 -8.59 25.35
CA PRO A 49 -0.51 -8.08 24.19
C PRO A 49 -1.48 -7.95 23.01
N VAL A 50 -1.62 -6.75 22.49
CA VAL A 50 -2.45 -6.41 21.33
C VAL A 50 -1.56 -5.96 20.21
N ASP A 51 -1.61 -6.69 19.09
CA ASP A 51 -0.82 -6.35 17.90
C ASP A 51 -1.29 -5.03 17.29
N GLN A 52 -0.33 -4.15 17.04
CA GLN A 52 -0.58 -2.84 16.43
C GLN A 52 -0.49 -2.96 14.91
N ILE A 53 -1.55 -3.48 14.30
CA ILE A 53 -1.63 -3.69 12.85
C ILE A 53 -2.24 -2.46 12.20
N SER A 54 -1.55 -1.94 11.17
CA SER A 54 -2.09 -0.89 10.31
C SER A 54 -2.11 -1.35 8.86
N THR A 55 -3.17 -0.97 8.15
CA THR A 55 -3.37 -1.29 6.74
C THR A 55 -3.19 -0.04 5.91
N PHE A 56 -2.38 -0.15 4.86
CA PHE A 56 -2.08 0.92 3.92
C PHE A 56 -2.51 0.52 2.52
N THR A 57 -2.98 1.50 1.75
CA THR A 57 -3.21 1.32 0.33
C THR A 57 -1.88 1.24 -0.40
N ALA A 58 -1.79 0.35 -1.37
CA ALA A 58 -0.56 0.10 -2.08
C ALA A 58 -0.83 -0.21 -3.56
N THR A 59 0.20 -0.06 -4.38
CA THR A 59 0.15 -0.40 -5.80
C THR A 59 1.29 -1.34 -6.15
N VAL A 60 0.96 -2.41 -6.86
CA VAL A 60 1.95 -3.35 -7.38
C VAL A 60 2.67 -2.73 -8.58
N GLN A 61 3.99 -2.80 -8.60
CA GLN A 61 4.84 -2.36 -9.71
C GLN A 61 5.82 -3.47 -10.11
N ALA A 62 6.30 -3.41 -11.33
CA ALA A 62 7.40 -4.27 -11.75
C ALA A 62 8.68 -3.93 -10.98
N ASP A 63 9.53 -4.94 -10.69
CA ASP A 63 10.85 -4.68 -10.09
C ASP A 63 11.70 -3.79 -10.98
N LYS A 64 11.71 -4.09 -12.29
CA LYS A 64 12.42 -3.32 -13.31
C LYS A 64 11.57 -3.20 -14.55
N VAL A 65 11.56 -2.01 -15.11
CA VAL A 65 10.96 -1.70 -16.41
C VAL A 65 12.09 -1.33 -17.36
N ASN A 66 12.12 -1.96 -18.53
CA ASN A 66 13.09 -1.64 -19.55
C ASN A 66 12.41 -1.38 -20.89
N ASN A 67 12.70 -0.23 -21.45
CA ASN A 67 12.21 0.21 -22.73
C ASN A 67 13.25 -0.11 -23.81
N ILE A 68 12.91 -1.00 -24.73
CA ILE A 68 13.78 -1.42 -25.85
C ILE A 68 13.58 -0.47 -27.00
N ALA A 69 14.60 0.32 -27.27
CA ALA A 69 14.64 1.26 -28.38
C ALA A 69 16.02 1.21 -29.07
N PRO A 70 16.11 1.44 -30.36
CA PRO A 70 17.39 1.59 -31.02
C PRO A 70 18.05 2.92 -30.61
N ALA A 71 19.37 2.97 -30.51
CA ALA A 71 20.08 4.21 -30.17
C ALA A 71 19.99 5.22 -31.34
N MET A 72 19.85 4.72 -32.59
CA MET A 72 19.61 5.52 -33.81
C MET A 72 18.32 4.99 -34.46
N GLY A 73 17.46 5.91 -34.89
CA GLY A 73 16.24 5.57 -35.61
C GLY A 73 16.52 4.72 -36.85
N GLY A 74 15.62 3.78 -37.15
CA GLY A 74 15.77 2.87 -38.28
C GLY A 74 14.51 2.07 -38.59
N ARG A 75 14.50 1.40 -39.73
CA ARG A 75 13.42 0.51 -40.12
C ARG A 75 13.53 -0.82 -39.38
N ILE A 76 12.41 -1.26 -38.82
CA ILE A 76 12.28 -2.57 -38.18
C ILE A 76 12.16 -3.63 -39.30
N ARG A 77 13.04 -4.61 -39.27
CA ARG A 77 12.98 -5.76 -40.18
C ARG A 77 12.04 -6.83 -39.64
N GLU A 78 12.21 -7.17 -38.35
CA GLU A 78 11.46 -8.26 -37.73
C GLU A 78 11.40 -8.07 -36.23
N ILE A 79 10.28 -8.47 -35.61
CA ILE A 79 10.08 -8.53 -34.17
C ILE A 79 9.79 -9.98 -33.80
N TYR A 80 10.64 -10.57 -32.96
CA TYR A 80 10.60 -12.00 -32.60
C TYR A 80 9.68 -12.36 -31.45
N VAL A 81 9.11 -11.38 -30.78
CA VAL A 81 8.30 -11.56 -29.56
C VAL A 81 7.06 -10.68 -29.62
N ASP A 82 6.02 -11.08 -28.88
CA ASP A 82 4.79 -10.31 -28.79
C ASP A 82 4.42 -10.03 -27.33
N VAL A 83 3.43 -9.17 -27.12
CA VAL A 83 2.91 -8.84 -25.78
C VAL A 83 2.48 -10.11 -25.05
N GLY A 84 2.88 -10.23 -23.78
CA GLY A 84 2.66 -11.40 -22.95
C GLY A 84 3.75 -12.49 -23.05
N ALA A 85 4.67 -12.40 -24.02
CA ALA A 85 5.77 -13.35 -24.13
C ALA A 85 6.81 -13.15 -23.00
N TYR A 86 7.26 -14.26 -22.41
CA TYR A 86 8.40 -14.25 -21.50
C TYR A 86 9.72 -14.27 -22.27
N VAL A 87 10.63 -13.36 -21.92
CA VAL A 87 11.95 -13.23 -22.53
C VAL A 87 13.07 -13.40 -21.50
N LYS A 88 14.21 -13.93 -21.96
CA LYS A 88 15.41 -14.08 -21.14
C LYS A 88 16.40 -12.95 -21.40
N LYS A 89 17.18 -12.59 -20.38
CA LYS A 89 18.32 -11.67 -20.57
C LYS A 89 19.23 -12.15 -21.71
N GLY A 90 19.58 -11.24 -22.64
CA GLY A 90 20.41 -11.52 -23.81
C GLY A 90 19.63 -12.10 -25.03
N GLN A 91 18.34 -12.40 -24.88
CA GLN A 91 17.51 -12.86 -25.98
C GLN A 91 17.33 -11.75 -27.02
N THR A 92 17.52 -12.08 -28.30
CA THR A 92 17.22 -11.16 -29.40
C THR A 92 15.72 -10.95 -29.53
N LEU A 93 15.31 -9.70 -29.56
CA LEU A 93 13.89 -9.29 -29.57
C LEU A 93 13.49 -8.67 -30.89
N VAL A 94 14.37 -7.84 -31.46
CA VAL A 94 14.10 -7.09 -32.68
C VAL A 94 15.33 -7.12 -33.60
N ALA A 95 15.12 -7.34 -34.88
CA ALA A 95 16.09 -7.11 -35.92
C ALA A 95 15.73 -5.82 -36.66
N MET A 96 16.69 -4.89 -36.70
CA MET A 96 16.61 -3.68 -37.52
C MET A 96 17.16 -3.90 -38.92
N ASP A 97 16.91 -2.98 -39.84
CA ASP A 97 17.55 -2.99 -41.16
C ASP A 97 19.07 -2.88 -40.97
N ALA A 98 19.77 -3.80 -41.61
CA ALA A 98 21.23 -3.95 -41.53
C ALA A 98 21.97 -3.40 -42.74
N ALA A 99 21.33 -2.67 -43.67
CA ALA A 99 21.99 -2.20 -44.90
C ALA A 99 23.23 -1.36 -44.60
N THR A 100 23.14 -0.39 -43.69
CA THR A 100 24.28 0.45 -43.29
C THR A 100 25.36 -0.36 -42.56
N TYR A 101 24.97 -1.32 -41.72
CA TYR A 101 25.90 -2.24 -41.03
C TYR A 101 26.68 -3.08 -42.08
N SER A 102 26.00 -3.68 -43.06
CA SER A 102 26.64 -4.50 -44.10
C SER A 102 27.61 -3.69 -44.98
N GLN A 103 27.29 -2.42 -45.25
CA GLN A 103 28.20 -1.52 -45.91
C GLN A 103 29.46 -1.26 -45.10
N GLN A 104 29.29 -0.97 -43.79
CA GLN A 104 30.42 -0.75 -42.87
C GLN A 104 31.27 -2.02 -42.68
N GLU A 105 30.63 -3.20 -42.61
CA GLU A 105 31.30 -4.49 -42.52
C GLU A 105 32.23 -4.70 -43.75
N THR A 106 31.75 -4.38 -44.94
CA THR A 106 32.57 -4.44 -46.18
C THR A 106 33.76 -3.48 -46.12
N GLN A 107 33.56 -2.26 -45.58
CA GLN A 107 34.61 -1.28 -45.39
C GLN A 107 35.69 -1.77 -44.43
N VAL A 108 35.25 -2.29 -43.26
CA VAL A 108 36.16 -2.88 -42.24
C VAL A 108 36.95 -4.05 -42.81
N ALA A 109 36.31 -4.95 -43.57
CA ALA A 109 36.97 -6.07 -44.21
C ALA A 109 38.06 -5.62 -45.22
N THR A 110 37.85 -4.50 -45.88
CA THR A 110 38.84 -3.93 -46.81
C THR A 110 40.02 -3.34 -46.02
N LEU A 111 39.76 -2.48 -45.03
CA LEU A 111 40.79 -1.87 -44.18
C LEU A 111 41.62 -2.90 -43.42
N ARG A 112 41.00 -4.00 -42.99
CA ARG A 112 41.71 -5.11 -42.33
C ARG A 112 42.72 -5.77 -43.25
N ARG A 113 42.32 -6.08 -44.52
CA ARG A 113 43.23 -6.63 -45.54
C ARG A 113 44.37 -5.68 -45.88
N ASP A 114 44.08 -4.37 -45.96
CA ASP A 114 45.10 -3.36 -46.18
C ASP A 114 46.08 -3.27 -45.00
N PHE A 115 45.58 -3.29 -43.78
CA PHE A 115 46.45 -3.31 -42.59
C PHE A 115 47.34 -4.56 -42.52
N GLU A 116 46.81 -5.75 -42.81
CA GLU A 116 47.59 -7.01 -42.89
C GLU A 116 48.73 -6.87 -43.95
N ARG A 117 48.44 -6.31 -45.13
CA ARG A 117 49.43 -6.06 -46.17
C ARG A 117 50.48 -5.03 -45.73
N TYR A 118 50.10 -3.97 -45.07
CA TYR A 118 51.02 -2.99 -44.51
C TYR A 118 51.89 -3.62 -43.39
N GLN A 119 51.35 -4.50 -42.59
CA GLN A 119 52.10 -5.22 -41.57
C GLN A 119 53.20 -6.09 -42.21
N GLU A 120 52.90 -6.88 -43.25
CA GLU A 120 53.88 -7.68 -43.99
C GLU A 120 54.98 -6.79 -44.64
N LEU A 121 54.61 -5.65 -45.24
CA LEU A 121 55.58 -4.74 -45.83
C LEU A 121 56.48 -4.09 -44.76
N TYR A 122 55.97 -3.80 -43.58
CA TYR A 122 56.75 -3.24 -42.49
C TYR A 122 57.80 -4.24 -41.96
N GLU A 123 57.42 -5.52 -41.84
CA GLU A 123 58.33 -6.58 -41.42
C GLU A 123 59.56 -6.75 -42.31
N VAL A 124 59.41 -6.47 -43.60
CA VAL A 124 60.53 -6.51 -44.57
C VAL A 124 61.17 -5.12 -44.82
N GLY A 125 60.80 -4.12 -44.03
CA GLY A 125 61.34 -2.74 -44.14
C GLY A 125 60.82 -1.94 -45.29
N GLY A 126 59.72 -2.37 -45.96
CA GLY A 126 59.16 -1.73 -47.15
C GLY A 126 58.34 -0.45 -46.88
N ILE A 127 57.91 -0.21 -45.62
CA ILE A 127 57.17 1.00 -45.22
C ILE A 127 57.67 1.53 -43.87
N SER A 128 57.34 2.80 -43.58
CA SER A 128 57.65 3.41 -42.28
C SER A 128 56.65 2.97 -41.18
N LYS A 129 57.08 3.01 -39.92
CA LYS A 129 56.23 2.80 -38.75
C LYS A 129 54.99 3.70 -38.77
N GLN A 130 55.18 4.97 -39.17
CA GLN A 130 54.07 5.95 -39.26
C GLN A 130 52.97 5.50 -40.23
N GLN A 131 53.35 4.92 -41.35
CA GLN A 131 52.36 4.38 -42.32
C GLN A 131 51.59 3.18 -41.76
N LEU A 132 52.27 2.28 -41.05
CA LEU A 132 51.62 1.15 -40.37
C LEU A 132 50.66 1.64 -39.26
N ASP A 133 51.12 2.57 -38.39
CA ASP A 133 50.31 3.13 -37.31
C ASP A 133 49.06 3.88 -37.86
N GLN A 134 49.21 4.56 -39.01
CA GLN A 134 48.08 5.23 -39.67
C GLN A 134 47.04 4.24 -40.21
N ALA A 135 47.49 3.14 -40.85
CA ALA A 135 46.58 2.08 -41.31
C ALA A 135 45.84 1.40 -40.15
N LYS A 136 46.56 1.16 -39.07
CA LYS A 136 45.97 0.62 -37.84
C LYS A 136 44.88 1.53 -37.27
N THR A 137 45.17 2.83 -37.16
CA THR A 137 44.19 3.81 -36.63
C THR A 137 42.94 3.85 -37.49
N GLN A 138 43.08 3.77 -38.84
CA GLN A 138 41.93 3.74 -39.74
C GLN A 138 41.08 2.51 -39.54
N LEU A 139 41.70 1.33 -39.34
CA LEU A 139 40.99 0.09 -39.03
C LEU A 139 40.26 0.18 -37.67
N ASP A 140 40.96 0.62 -36.63
CA ASP A 140 40.40 0.72 -35.26
C ASP A 140 39.15 1.65 -35.22
N VAL A 141 39.22 2.79 -35.94
CA VAL A 141 38.09 3.72 -36.06
C VAL A 141 36.90 3.07 -36.79
N ALA A 142 37.17 2.37 -37.91
CA ALA A 142 36.12 1.73 -38.66
C ALA A 142 35.48 0.53 -37.93
N GLU A 143 36.27 -0.24 -37.17
CA GLU A 143 35.79 -1.33 -36.34
C GLU A 143 34.92 -0.80 -35.18
N THR A 144 35.30 0.30 -34.54
CA THR A 144 34.50 0.97 -33.52
C THR A 144 33.15 1.44 -34.08
N ALA A 145 33.17 2.06 -35.27
CA ALA A 145 31.94 2.51 -35.91
C ALA A 145 31.03 1.32 -36.28
N MET A 146 31.61 0.21 -36.78
CA MET A 146 30.86 -1.03 -37.06
C MET A 146 30.24 -1.63 -35.78
N GLY A 147 30.98 -1.65 -34.66
CA GLY A 147 30.48 -2.12 -33.36
C GLY A 147 29.23 -1.37 -32.93
N ASN A 148 29.28 -0.03 -32.97
CA ASN A 148 28.15 0.83 -32.64
C ASN A 148 26.92 0.60 -33.52
N LEU A 149 27.13 0.37 -34.84
CA LEU A 149 26.05 0.01 -35.74
C LEU A 149 25.48 -1.39 -35.44
N GLY A 150 26.34 -2.34 -35.04
CA GLY A 150 25.94 -3.70 -34.69
C GLY A 150 24.98 -3.74 -33.53
N GLU A 151 25.22 -2.95 -32.50
CA GLU A 151 24.29 -2.83 -31.32
C GLU A 151 22.92 -2.29 -31.73
N ASN A 152 22.86 -1.43 -32.76
CA ASN A 152 21.61 -0.90 -33.29
C ASN A 152 20.85 -1.88 -34.20
N THR A 153 21.51 -2.87 -34.79
CA THR A 153 20.86 -3.81 -35.73
C THR A 153 20.19 -4.98 -35.02
N ARG A 154 20.60 -5.29 -33.79
CA ARG A 154 20.04 -6.41 -32.99
C ARG A 154 19.76 -5.96 -31.59
N LEU A 155 18.49 -5.66 -31.31
CA LEU A 155 18.08 -5.28 -29.98
C LEU A 155 17.82 -6.52 -29.13
N VAL A 156 18.51 -6.59 -28.00
CA VAL A 156 18.43 -7.73 -27.06
C VAL A 156 17.83 -7.31 -25.74
N SER A 157 17.24 -8.25 -25.03
CA SER A 157 16.71 -7.97 -23.69
C SER A 157 17.83 -7.82 -22.66
N PRO A 158 17.90 -6.72 -21.91
CA PRO A 158 18.90 -6.54 -20.84
C PRO A 158 18.51 -7.26 -19.55
N LEU A 159 17.26 -7.72 -19.42
CA LEU A 159 16.73 -8.43 -18.27
C LEU A 159 15.82 -9.59 -18.67
N SER A 160 15.54 -10.50 -17.74
CA SER A 160 14.49 -11.50 -17.94
C SER A 160 13.15 -10.96 -17.41
N GLY A 161 12.10 -11.11 -18.21
CA GLY A 161 10.79 -10.54 -17.87
C GLY A 161 9.73 -10.84 -18.91
N VAL A 162 8.62 -10.13 -18.84
CA VAL A 162 7.49 -10.25 -19.75
C VAL A 162 7.38 -8.99 -20.61
N VAL A 163 7.10 -9.16 -21.89
CA VAL A 163 6.80 -8.04 -22.80
C VAL A 163 5.42 -7.49 -22.46
N THR A 164 5.38 -6.23 -22.03
CA THR A 164 4.12 -5.57 -21.61
C THR A 164 3.57 -4.61 -22.63
N ALA A 165 4.41 -4.11 -23.54
CA ALA A 165 3.97 -3.24 -24.63
C ALA A 165 4.78 -3.47 -25.90
N ARG A 166 4.12 -3.27 -27.05
CA ARG A 166 4.68 -3.25 -28.39
C ARG A 166 4.07 -2.08 -29.13
N ASN A 167 4.90 -1.15 -29.57
CA ASN A 167 4.46 0.12 -30.16
C ASN A 167 4.68 0.21 -31.67
N TYR A 168 5.34 -0.78 -32.29
CA TYR A 168 5.67 -0.80 -33.73
C TYR A 168 5.47 -2.19 -34.30
N ASP A 169 5.30 -2.21 -35.62
CA ASP A 169 5.22 -3.44 -36.42
C ASP A 169 6.44 -3.61 -37.34
N PRO A 170 6.71 -4.84 -37.83
CA PRO A 170 7.73 -5.05 -38.87
C PRO A 170 7.46 -4.19 -40.08
N GLY A 171 8.50 -3.49 -40.54
CA GLY A 171 8.42 -2.52 -41.64
C GLY A 171 8.33 -1.07 -41.21
N ASP A 172 7.93 -0.78 -40.01
CA ASP A 172 7.88 0.58 -39.44
C ASP A 172 9.28 1.17 -39.24
N VAL A 173 9.33 2.50 -39.13
CA VAL A 173 10.54 3.24 -38.76
C VAL A 173 10.43 3.68 -37.29
N ALA A 174 11.20 3.05 -36.43
CA ALA A 174 11.26 3.40 -35.00
C ALA A 174 12.15 4.62 -34.81
N MET A 175 11.64 5.66 -34.12
CA MET A 175 12.38 6.91 -33.88
C MET A 175 12.25 7.43 -32.44
N GLN A 176 11.04 7.54 -31.88
CA GLN A 176 10.79 8.29 -30.65
C GLN A 176 10.27 7.42 -29.50
N LEU A 177 9.45 6.42 -29.79
CA LEU A 177 8.90 5.52 -28.78
C LEU A 177 9.74 4.25 -28.68
N PRO A 178 9.79 3.59 -27.52
CA PRO A 178 10.36 2.26 -27.41
C PRO A 178 9.57 1.27 -28.28
N ILE A 179 10.27 0.36 -28.95
CA ILE A 179 9.64 -0.69 -29.76
C ILE A 179 8.89 -1.67 -28.86
N LEU A 180 9.55 -2.09 -27.77
CA LEU A 180 9.01 -3.00 -26.77
C LEU A 180 9.26 -2.46 -25.38
N THR A 181 8.34 -2.77 -24.44
CA THR A 181 8.58 -2.60 -23.01
C THR A 181 8.63 -3.97 -22.35
N ILE A 182 9.65 -4.21 -21.53
CA ILE A 182 9.85 -5.46 -20.79
C ILE A 182 9.84 -5.16 -19.30
N GLU A 183 9.07 -5.93 -18.58
CA GLU A 183 8.94 -5.80 -17.12
C GLU A 183 9.36 -7.07 -16.40
N SER A 184 10.20 -6.91 -15.38
CA SER A 184 10.52 -7.99 -14.44
C SER A 184 9.38 -8.14 -13.43
N MET A 185 8.74 -9.30 -13.43
CA MET A 185 7.58 -9.58 -12.57
C MET A 185 7.91 -10.51 -11.39
N ASN A 186 9.17 -10.82 -11.16
CA ASN A 186 9.59 -11.61 -10.00
C ASN A 186 11.01 -11.20 -9.54
N PRO A 187 11.12 -10.63 -8.33
CA PRO A 187 10.01 -10.19 -7.49
C PRO A 187 9.20 -9.06 -8.11
N VAL A 188 8.05 -8.72 -7.53
CA VAL A 188 7.36 -7.45 -7.78
C VAL A 188 7.63 -6.50 -6.62
N LYS A 189 7.45 -5.22 -6.86
CA LYS A 189 7.49 -4.16 -5.86
C LYS A 189 6.08 -3.72 -5.52
N VAL A 190 5.81 -3.58 -4.23
CA VAL A 190 4.57 -3.00 -3.75
C VAL A 190 4.91 -1.67 -3.12
N MET A 191 4.39 -0.60 -3.71
CA MET A 191 4.64 0.78 -3.29
C MET A 191 3.50 1.26 -2.42
N LEU A 192 3.80 1.71 -1.22
CA LEU A 192 2.81 2.23 -0.29
C LEU A 192 3.30 3.53 0.37
N ASN A 193 2.34 4.37 0.73
CA ASN A 193 2.60 5.62 1.44
C ASN A 193 2.21 5.45 2.91
N VAL A 194 3.19 5.61 3.79
CA VAL A 194 3.06 5.44 5.23
C VAL A 194 3.09 6.81 5.90
N SER A 195 2.17 7.05 6.84
CA SER A 195 2.14 8.30 7.60
C SER A 195 3.44 8.51 8.40
N GLU A 196 3.93 9.74 8.46
CA GLU A 196 5.17 10.13 9.16
C GLU A 196 5.19 9.72 10.64
N ARG A 197 4.03 9.54 11.26
CA ARG A 197 3.92 9.06 12.67
C ARG A 197 4.55 7.69 12.90
N TYR A 198 4.67 6.87 11.85
CA TYR A 198 5.28 5.54 11.90
C TYR A 198 6.75 5.52 11.49
N TYR A 199 7.35 6.70 11.24
CA TYR A 199 8.70 6.79 10.68
C TYR A 199 9.75 6.09 11.55
N SER A 200 9.64 6.18 12.88
CA SER A 200 10.56 5.52 13.82
C SER A 200 10.39 4.01 13.90
N ASP A 201 9.20 3.50 13.53
CA ASP A 201 8.82 2.11 13.73
C ASP A 201 9.05 1.27 12.47
N VAL A 202 9.02 1.90 11.28
CA VAL A 202 9.25 1.23 10.00
C VAL A 202 10.74 0.97 9.79
N LYS A 203 11.10 -0.29 9.48
CA LYS A 203 12.50 -0.70 9.25
C LYS A 203 12.61 -1.57 8.01
N VAL A 204 13.73 -1.45 7.30
CA VAL A 204 14.08 -2.35 6.20
C VAL A 204 14.15 -3.79 6.72
N GLY A 205 13.60 -4.73 5.96
CA GLY A 205 13.49 -6.14 6.32
C GLY A 205 12.23 -6.51 7.11
N MET A 206 11.41 -5.53 7.55
CA MET A 206 10.16 -5.77 8.25
C MET A 206 9.18 -6.56 7.36
N PRO A 207 8.51 -7.61 7.89
CA PRO A 207 7.52 -8.37 7.13
C PRO A 207 6.27 -7.54 6.86
N VAL A 208 5.68 -7.73 5.69
CA VAL A 208 4.46 -7.07 5.24
C VAL A 208 3.58 -8.09 4.55
N GLU A 209 2.33 -8.17 4.96
CA GLU A 209 1.32 -8.97 4.27
C GLU A 209 0.65 -8.11 3.20
N VAL A 210 0.61 -8.61 1.97
CA VAL A 210 0.03 -7.91 0.82
C VAL A 210 -1.16 -8.71 0.32
N GLU A 211 -2.30 -8.06 0.19
CA GLU A 211 -3.53 -8.59 -0.34
C GLU A 211 -3.94 -7.77 -1.56
N ALA A 212 -4.09 -8.41 -2.72
CA ALA A 212 -4.52 -7.73 -3.93
C ALA A 212 -6.02 -7.97 -4.16
N ASP A 213 -6.81 -6.89 -4.24
CA ASP A 213 -8.27 -6.96 -4.34
C ASP A 213 -8.76 -7.81 -5.52
N ALA A 214 -7.99 -7.86 -6.61
CA ALA A 214 -8.30 -8.67 -7.79
C ALA A 214 -8.09 -10.19 -7.59
N LEU A 215 -7.41 -10.61 -6.51
CA LEU A 215 -7.07 -12.01 -6.23
C LEU A 215 -7.83 -12.56 -5.02
N GLY A 216 -8.81 -11.81 -4.49
CA GLY A 216 -9.59 -12.19 -3.32
C GLY A 216 -8.76 -12.21 -2.05
N ASP A 217 -8.96 -13.22 -1.19
CA ASP A 217 -8.34 -13.29 0.13
C ASP A 217 -6.93 -13.92 0.12
N GLU A 218 -6.27 -14.02 -1.04
CA GLU A 218 -4.92 -14.58 -1.14
C GLU A 218 -3.90 -13.58 -0.57
N ILE A 219 -3.12 -14.03 0.42
CA ILE A 219 -2.10 -13.22 1.09
C ILE A 219 -0.73 -13.54 0.48
N PHE A 220 0.00 -12.48 0.14
CA PHE A 220 1.37 -12.54 -0.34
C PHE A 220 2.30 -11.95 0.72
N GLU A 221 3.30 -12.72 1.13
CA GLU A 221 4.29 -12.24 2.09
C GLU A 221 5.41 -11.48 1.37
N GLY A 222 5.66 -10.27 1.84
CA GLY A 222 6.74 -9.41 1.38
C GLY A 222 7.61 -8.91 2.52
N LYS A 223 8.69 -8.21 2.15
CA LYS A 223 9.58 -7.52 3.11
C LYS A 223 9.89 -6.13 2.61
N ILE A 224 9.97 -5.18 3.51
CA ILE A 224 10.41 -3.83 3.19
C ILE A 224 11.83 -3.90 2.61
N SER A 225 11.98 -3.49 1.36
CA SER A 225 13.27 -3.43 0.65
C SER A 225 13.90 -2.05 0.70
N LEU A 226 13.07 -0.99 0.69
CA LEU A 226 13.53 0.39 0.69
C LEU A 226 12.53 1.30 1.40
N ILE A 227 13.06 2.25 2.15
CA ILE A 227 12.31 3.37 2.71
C ILE A 227 12.85 4.63 2.05
N TYR A 228 11.99 5.38 1.37
CA TYR A 228 12.39 6.62 0.71
C TYR A 228 12.75 7.67 1.75
N PRO A 229 13.83 8.43 1.53
CA PRO A 229 14.35 9.36 2.54
C PRO A 229 13.57 10.68 2.63
N THR A 230 12.58 10.88 1.77
CA THR A 230 11.79 12.10 1.69
C THR A 230 10.37 11.89 2.17
N ILE A 231 9.84 12.87 2.89
CA ILE A 231 8.44 12.95 3.30
C ILE A 231 7.75 13.95 2.37
N ASP A 232 6.60 13.56 1.84
CA ASP A 232 5.75 14.45 1.05
C ASP A 232 5.11 15.49 2.00
N PRO A 233 5.33 16.79 1.79
CA PRO A 233 4.87 17.83 2.71
C PRO A 233 3.37 18.09 2.64
N VAL A 234 2.67 17.59 1.62
CA VAL A 234 1.23 17.78 1.44
C VAL A 234 0.45 16.66 2.13
N SER A 235 0.90 15.42 1.96
CA SER A 235 0.22 14.25 2.52
C SER A 235 0.77 13.81 3.87
N HIS A 236 1.93 14.34 4.31
CA HIS A 236 2.66 13.91 5.50
C HIS A 236 2.92 12.40 5.51
N THR A 237 3.32 11.87 4.34
CA THR A 237 3.64 10.45 4.17
C THR A 237 5.02 10.27 3.57
N PHE A 238 5.64 9.13 3.85
CA PHE A 238 6.83 8.66 3.16
C PHE A 238 6.54 7.38 2.40
N THR A 239 7.22 7.20 1.27
CA THR A 239 7.03 6.02 0.44
C THR A 239 7.88 4.87 0.95
N VAL A 240 7.29 3.69 0.98
CA VAL A 240 7.95 2.42 1.34
C VAL A 240 7.81 1.46 0.16
N GLU A 241 8.91 0.80 -0.20
CA GLU A 241 8.93 -0.26 -1.19
C GLU A 241 9.00 -1.62 -0.49
N VAL A 242 8.08 -2.50 -0.83
CA VAL A 242 8.03 -3.88 -0.33
C VAL A 242 8.33 -4.82 -1.49
N ALA A 243 9.36 -5.65 -1.35
CA ALA A 243 9.67 -6.70 -2.31
C ALA A 243 8.82 -7.94 -1.99
N VAL A 244 8.04 -8.39 -2.97
CA VAL A 244 7.15 -9.55 -2.85
C VAL A 244 7.56 -10.61 -3.87
N PRO A 245 7.92 -11.83 -3.46
CA PRO A 245 8.15 -12.94 -4.38
C PRO A 245 6.90 -13.26 -5.20
N ASN A 246 7.06 -13.40 -6.53
CA ASN A 246 5.95 -13.58 -7.46
C ASN A 246 6.29 -14.62 -8.54
N SER A 247 6.76 -15.79 -8.13
CA SER A 247 7.17 -16.85 -9.07
C SER A 247 6.03 -17.41 -9.89
N ASN A 248 4.80 -17.36 -9.38
CA ASN A 248 3.56 -17.75 -10.07
C ASN A 248 2.98 -16.64 -10.96
N GLN A 249 3.56 -15.44 -10.96
CA GLN A 249 3.16 -14.25 -11.72
C GLN A 249 1.68 -13.85 -11.54
N LYS A 250 1.10 -14.15 -10.38
CA LYS A 250 -0.28 -13.75 -10.04
C LYS A 250 -0.40 -12.25 -9.80
N LEU A 251 0.56 -11.67 -9.07
CA LEU A 251 0.62 -10.23 -8.89
C LEU A 251 1.09 -9.57 -10.20
N ARG A 252 0.29 -8.66 -10.71
CA ARG A 252 0.62 -7.92 -11.94
C ARG A 252 0.83 -6.44 -11.65
N PRO A 253 1.82 -5.81 -12.27
CA PRO A 253 1.99 -4.37 -12.21
C PRO A 253 0.69 -3.63 -12.54
N GLY A 254 0.40 -2.58 -11.77
CA GLY A 254 -0.86 -1.83 -11.86
C GLY A 254 -1.99 -2.33 -10.95
N MET A 255 -1.86 -3.51 -10.33
CA MET A 255 -2.88 -3.97 -9.38
C MET A 255 -2.89 -3.09 -8.13
N TYR A 256 -4.10 -2.75 -7.69
CA TYR A 256 -4.34 -2.17 -6.38
C TYR A 256 -4.24 -3.25 -5.30
N SER A 257 -3.63 -2.91 -4.18
CA SER A 257 -3.44 -3.84 -3.06
C SER A 257 -3.52 -3.13 -1.72
N ARG A 258 -3.70 -3.92 -0.67
CA ARG A 258 -3.60 -3.51 0.73
C ARG A 258 -2.38 -4.16 1.34
N ALA A 259 -1.57 -3.35 2.02
CA ALA A 259 -0.39 -3.80 2.74
C ALA A 259 -0.66 -3.71 4.24
N ARG A 260 -0.60 -4.83 4.96
CA ARG A 260 -0.74 -4.90 6.41
C ARG A 260 0.63 -4.99 7.05
N MET A 261 0.90 -4.09 7.98
CA MET A 261 2.15 -4.02 8.72
C MET A 261 1.85 -4.12 10.21
N ASN A 262 2.60 -4.97 10.90
CA ASN A 262 2.54 -5.09 12.36
C ASN A 262 3.70 -4.29 12.98
N PHE A 263 3.38 -3.26 13.74
CA PHE A 263 4.33 -2.37 14.42
C PHE A 263 4.72 -2.85 15.83
N GLY A 264 4.45 -4.11 16.13
CA GLY A 264 4.67 -4.72 17.42
C GLY A 264 3.39 -4.89 18.21
N SER A 265 3.51 -5.27 19.46
CA SER A 265 2.36 -5.42 20.37
C SER A 265 2.51 -4.52 21.59
N ASN A 266 1.41 -3.95 22.02
CA ASN A 266 1.32 -3.18 23.26
C ASN A 266 0.40 -3.91 24.24
N ASP A 267 0.80 -3.94 25.52
CA ASP A 267 -0.06 -4.45 26.57
C ASP A 267 -1.23 -3.49 26.78
N ARG A 268 -2.43 -3.92 26.43
CA ARG A 268 -3.66 -3.12 26.47
C ARG A 268 -4.79 -3.88 27.14
N PRO A 269 -5.69 -3.18 27.85
CA PRO A 269 -6.94 -3.77 28.28
C PRO A 269 -7.81 -4.17 27.10
N LEU A 270 -8.31 -5.41 27.10
CA LEU A 270 -9.39 -5.84 26.19
C LEU A 270 -10.67 -6.01 27.00
N LEU A 271 -11.71 -5.33 26.58
CA LEU A 271 -13.01 -5.36 27.25
C LEU A 271 -14.11 -5.80 26.30
N SER A 272 -15.04 -6.63 26.78
CA SER A 272 -16.21 -7.06 25.99
C SER A 272 -17.02 -5.83 25.50
N ASP A 273 -17.52 -5.89 24.28
CA ASP A 273 -18.37 -4.85 23.68
C ASP A 273 -19.64 -4.58 24.53
N ARG A 274 -20.11 -5.58 25.31
CA ARG A 274 -21.26 -5.46 26.22
C ARG A 274 -21.02 -4.51 27.39
N ALA A 275 -19.77 -4.31 27.79
CA ALA A 275 -19.42 -3.39 28.88
C ALA A 275 -19.39 -1.93 28.40
N VAL A 276 -19.20 -1.71 27.11
CA VAL A 276 -19.01 -0.36 26.58
C VAL A 276 -20.35 0.27 26.21
N LEU A 277 -20.66 1.38 26.86
CA LEU A 277 -21.89 2.14 26.66
C LEU A 277 -21.60 3.40 25.84
N LYS A 278 -22.62 3.86 25.09
CA LYS A 278 -22.56 5.12 24.35
C LYS A 278 -23.33 6.20 25.09
N GLN A 279 -22.70 7.36 25.31
CA GLN A 279 -23.37 8.50 25.90
C GLN A 279 -24.38 9.07 24.91
N VAL A 280 -25.59 9.29 25.41
CA VAL A 280 -26.67 9.90 24.64
C VAL A 280 -26.34 11.36 24.33
N GLY A 281 -26.39 11.75 23.06
CA GLY A 281 -26.10 13.11 22.62
C GLY A 281 -24.63 13.42 22.34
N SER A 282 -23.71 12.48 22.59
CA SER A 282 -22.29 12.60 22.24
C SER A 282 -21.78 11.32 21.55
N ASN A 283 -20.54 11.38 21.10
CA ASN A 283 -19.85 10.19 20.55
C ASN A 283 -18.99 9.49 21.59
N ASP A 284 -19.03 9.95 22.84
CA ASP A 284 -18.23 9.43 23.93
C ASP A 284 -18.64 8.02 24.30
N ARG A 285 -17.66 7.25 24.72
CA ARG A 285 -17.83 5.90 25.24
C ARG A 285 -17.47 5.87 26.72
N TYR A 286 -18.22 5.11 27.47
CA TYR A 286 -17.99 4.95 28.90
C TYR A 286 -18.28 3.53 29.34
N VAL A 287 -17.77 3.21 30.50
CA VAL A 287 -18.02 1.97 31.23
C VAL A 287 -18.37 2.31 32.67
N PHE A 288 -18.93 1.35 33.38
CA PHE A 288 -19.03 1.43 34.84
C PHE A 288 -17.99 0.55 35.49
N VAL A 289 -17.18 1.13 36.37
CA VAL A 289 -16.22 0.42 37.21
C VAL A 289 -16.84 0.21 38.58
N GLU A 290 -16.76 -1.00 39.14
CA GLU A 290 -17.17 -1.29 40.51
C GLU A 290 -16.06 -0.83 41.47
N GLU A 291 -16.39 0.13 42.34
CA GLU A 291 -15.52 0.62 43.40
C GLU A 291 -16.28 0.67 44.71
N ASN A 292 -15.86 -0.14 45.67
CA ASN A 292 -16.45 -0.17 47.04
C ASN A 292 -17.98 -0.37 47.08
N GLY A 293 -18.50 -1.25 46.20
CA GLY A 293 -19.93 -1.53 46.11
C GLY A 293 -20.74 -0.48 45.35
N LYS A 294 -20.08 0.41 44.59
CA LYS A 294 -20.71 1.45 43.79
C LYS A 294 -20.25 1.37 42.32
N ALA A 295 -21.15 1.74 41.41
CA ALA A 295 -20.84 1.89 40.00
C ALA A 295 -20.29 3.30 39.73
N VAL A 296 -19.04 3.39 39.29
CA VAL A 296 -18.37 4.65 38.97
C VAL A 296 -18.34 4.82 37.44
N TYR A 297 -18.92 5.93 36.97
CA TYR A 297 -18.92 6.30 35.56
C TYR A 297 -17.50 6.67 35.10
N THR A 298 -16.96 5.93 34.14
CA THR A 298 -15.60 6.13 33.66
C THR A 298 -15.58 6.27 32.13
N LEU A 299 -15.14 7.45 31.65
CA LEU A 299 -14.94 7.68 30.23
C LEU A 299 -13.77 6.83 29.72
N VAL A 300 -13.97 6.19 28.59
CA VAL A 300 -12.94 5.37 27.94
C VAL A 300 -12.73 5.77 26.48
N GLN A 301 -11.49 5.70 26.04
CA GLN A 301 -11.15 5.83 24.63
C GLN A 301 -10.93 4.44 24.06
N LEU A 302 -11.69 4.10 23.01
CA LEU A 302 -11.59 2.82 22.34
C LEU A 302 -10.50 2.84 21.28
N GLY A 303 -9.78 1.74 21.16
CA GLY A 303 -8.87 1.41 20.09
C GLY A 303 -9.52 0.46 19.06
N ALA A 304 -8.76 -0.52 18.62
CA ALA A 304 -9.22 -1.52 17.64
C ALA A 304 -10.29 -2.45 18.23
N ARG A 305 -11.21 -2.90 17.38
CA ARG A 305 -12.12 -3.99 17.73
C ARG A 305 -11.50 -5.33 17.33
N ILE A 306 -11.37 -6.22 18.30
CA ILE A 306 -10.76 -7.55 18.13
C ILE A 306 -11.83 -8.60 18.50
N GLY A 307 -12.47 -9.16 17.50
CA GLY A 307 -13.61 -10.07 17.69
C GLY A 307 -14.79 -9.37 18.35
N ASP A 308 -15.16 -9.82 19.57
CA ASP A 308 -16.23 -9.29 20.42
C ASP A 308 -15.71 -8.33 21.51
N LYS A 309 -14.43 -7.95 21.46
CA LYS A 309 -13.78 -7.06 22.44
C LYS A 309 -13.26 -5.79 21.80
N TYR A 310 -13.17 -4.73 22.59
CA TYR A 310 -12.51 -3.48 22.24
C TYR A 310 -11.21 -3.33 23.01
N GLU A 311 -10.16 -2.89 22.33
CA GLU A 311 -8.96 -2.35 22.95
C GLU A 311 -9.31 -1.03 23.66
N ILE A 312 -8.85 -0.85 24.88
CA ILE A 312 -9.01 0.39 25.62
C ILE A 312 -7.68 1.13 25.63
N LEU A 313 -7.69 2.32 25.05
CA LEU A 313 -6.49 3.16 24.94
C LEU A 313 -6.24 3.96 26.22
N THR A 314 -7.32 4.49 26.83
CA THR A 314 -7.28 5.29 28.07
C THR A 314 -8.56 5.10 28.87
N GLY A 315 -8.49 5.34 30.17
CA GLY A 315 -9.64 5.34 31.09
C GLY A 315 -9.73 4.13 32.02
N LEU A 316 -8.95 3.07 31.80
CA LEU A 316 -8.92 1.89 32.70
C LEU A 316 -7.48 1.48 33.02
N ASN A 317 -7.31 0.91 34.19
CA ASN A 317 -6.07 0.31 34.67
C ASN A 317 -6.22 -1.21 34.85
N ALA A 318 -5.09 -1.89 34.87
CA ALA A 318 -5.09 -3.32 35.25
C ALA A 318 -5.62 -3.51 36.67
N GLY A 319 -6.54 -4.47 36.86
CA GLY A 319 -7.18 -4.77 38.12
C GLY A 319 -8.53 -4.06 38.37
N ASP A 320 -8.90 -3.08 37.51
CA ASP A 320 -10.23 -2.45 37.60
C ASP A 320 -11.32 -3.50 37.35
N LYS A 321 -12.41 -3.44 38.11
CA LYS A 321 -13.55 -4.33 37.96
C LYS A 321 -14.65 -3.65 37.15
N VAL A 322 -14.73 -3.97 35.88
CA VAL A 322 -15.70 -3.36 34.93
C VAL A 322 -17.00 -4.16 34.93
N ILE A 323 -18.12 -3.47 35.02
CA ILE A 323 -19.45 -4.05 34.97
C ILE A 323 -19.81 -4.42 33.56
N ILE A 324 -19.98 -5.72 33.28
CA ILE A 324 -20.26 -6.27 31.93
C ILE A 324 -21.74 -6.67 31.77
N HIS A 325 -22.50 -6.78 32.83
CA HIS A 325 -23.95 -7.05 32.83
C HIS A 325 -24.64 -6.24 33.90
N GLY A 326 -25.89 -5.83 33.64
CA GLY A 326 -26.68 -4.98 34.51
C GLY A 326 -26.37 -3.49 34.40
N ASN A 327 -25.52 -3.11 33.42
CA ASN A 327 -25.00 -1.75 33.24
C ASN A 327 -25.97 -0.77 32.54
N SER A 328 -27.04 -1.26 31.88
CA SER A 328 -27.90 -0.43 31.03
C SER A 328 -28.69 0.66 31.77
N ASN A 329 -29.01 0.45 33.02
CA ASN A 329 -29.83 1.36 33.82
C ASN A 329 -29.07 1.96 35.01
N LEU A 330 -27.73 1.76 35.05
CA LEU A 330 -26.93 2.32 36.13
C LEU A 330 -26.71 3.81 35.93
N ILE A 331 -26.68 4.53 37.04
CA ILE A 331 -26.24 5.92 37.12
C ILE A 331 -24.95 5.98 37.94
N ASP A 332 -24.20 7.05 37.77
CA ASP A 332 -22.97 7.27 38.53
C ASP A 332 -23.25 7.26 40.04
N GLY A 333 -22.46 6.50 40.78
CA GLY A 333 -22.59 6.32 42.20
C GLY A 333 -23.68 5.33 42.66
N ALA A 334 -24.39 4.64 41.75
CA ALA A 334 -25.40 3.65 42.10
C ALA A 334 -24.81 2.49 42.94
N GLU A 335 -25.50 2.05 44.00
CA GLU A 335 -25.09 0.87 44.78
C GLU A 335 -25.30 -0.40 43.97
N VAL A 336 -24.27 -1.25 43.93
CA VAL A 336 -24.27 -2.51 43.17
C VAL A 336 -23.91 -3.69 44.04
N GLU A 337 -24.46 -4.85 43.71
CA GLU A 337 -24.11 -6.16 44.30
C GLU A 337 -23.52 -7.04 43.17
N VAL A 338 -22.30 -7.52 43.36
CA VAL A 338 -21.54 -8.33 42.37
C VAL A 338 -21.89 -9.81 42.54
#